data_a859e6a3dda3f63fbe1be41a26cdbb35
#
_entry.id   a859e6a3dda3f63fbe1be41a26cdbb35
#
_cell.length_a   1.000
_cell.length_b   1.000
_cell.length_c   1.000
_cell.angle_alpha   90.00
_cell.angle_beta   90.00
_cell.angle_gamma   90.00
#
_symmetry.space_group_name_H-M   'P 1'
#
loop_
_entity.id
_entity.type
_entity.pdbx_description
1 polymer ?
#
loop_
_entity_poly.entity_id
_entity_poly.type
_entity_poly.pdbx_seq_one_letter_code
_entity_poly.pdbx_strand_id
1 'polypeptide(L)'
;MDWIELIDIQGNAVIPKRLKRVAKYAFKDCEELRSIVIPSGVTTIAESAFEGCRNLKSVSLPSTLTKIDESAFSRCESLERIELPGSLKNTGVCAFSDCTSLREVVLTDGIEEISMHAFNGCTSLEKVVVPDSVKKIVWGAFKGCTGLKSAPISDFVQEIGTGAFEDCKGISHINIPKNVTEIGLHPFAGCPLESIEVHKDNHYYCLQNGCLIDKQKNAVIAGSSDAEIPEGVRAIGHGAFKGSFALKGITIPQSVEEISYSAFEDCRSLAGIDIPDSVEAIRYGAFKGCGSLTEVSLPGRIVSIAESLFEDCPLIQRIELPESVTEICVNAFKGCTSLVEIVIPDSVTKIEHAFVGCSSLHSIRLPESMTKLDGTFFGCTGIEELVIPDHITEIGSCSFKGCSNLKAITLHDGITEIGDFAFDGCTALQSIKWPNLVSIIKNRTFNECTSLSEVTLPDALTRLCVSAFGECESLRHIALPKDFESFDTSAFYCCDLQIDVHPDNQYFCFENGCLLDKAKGILYYGNNHALIPEGVHTICQSAFSGMKKLKKIVIPQSVKVIDRFAFSGCSSLVEVSIPDGLEKVGSWSFSGCPCEKEVLKKYEYKY
;
A
#
# COMPACT_ATOMS: atom_id res chain seq x y z
N MET A 1 -7.24 -41.86 8.10
CA MET A 1 -6.39 -41.97 9.32
C MET A 1 -6.43 -40.59 9.93
N ASP A 2 -6.83 -40.51 11.15
CA ASP A 2 -6.69 -39.27 11.90
C ASP A 2 -5.20 -39.15 12.32
N TRP A 3 -4.51 -38.16 11.79
CA TRP A 3 -3.08 -37.96 12.04
C TRP A 3 -2.82 -37.36 13.42
N ILE A 4 -3.78 -36.64 13.98
CA ILE A 4 -3.69 -35.99 15.30
C ILE A 4 -3.66 -37.04 16.40
N GLU A 5 -4.35 -38.17 16.24
CA GLU A 5 -4.31 -39.30 17.18
C GLU A 5 -2.91 -39.94 17.35
N LEU A 6 -1.95 -39.62 16.47
CA LEU A 6 -0.55 -40.08 16.62
C LEU A 6 0.26 -39.24 17.61
N ILE A 7 -0.27 -38.11 18.06
CA ILE A 7 0.42 -37.17 18.95
C ILE A 7 0.19 -37.61 20.42
N ASP A 8 1.27 -37.82 21.15
CA ASP A 8 1.19 -38.11 22.60
C ASP A 8 0.90 -36.83 23.43
N ILE A 9 0.68 -37.02 24.73
CA ILE A 9 0.38 -35.94 25.67
C ILE A 9 1.51 -34.91 25.84
N GLN A 10 2.71 -35.19 25.35
CA GLN A 10 3.87 -34.30 25.33
C GLN A 10 4.07 -33.60 23.98
N GLY A 11 3.22 -33.91 22.99
CA GLY A 11 3.29 -33.34 21.64
C GLY A 11 4.26 -34.08 20.71
N ASN A 12 4.67 -35.32 21.01
CA ASN A 12 5.54 -36.09 20.15
C ASN A 12 4.73 -37.04 19.28
N ALA A 13 5.15 -37.24 18.05
CA ALA A 13 4.53 -38.19 17.13
C ALA A 13 5.58 -39.08 16.44
N VAL A 14 5.17 -40.30 16.11
CA VAL A 14 5.95 -41.24 15.31
C VAL A 14 5.07 -41.75 14.17
N ILE A 15 5.49 -41.55 12.94
CA ILE A 15 4.76 -42.06 11.77
C ILE A 15 4.82 -43.59 11.75
N PRO A 16 3.69 -44.30 11.55
CA PRO A 16 3.69 -45.77 11.48
C PRO A 16 4.58 -46.33 10.37
N LYS A 17 5.46 -47.28 10.69
CA LYS A 17 6.44 -47.88 9.76
C LYS A 17 5.84 -48.49 8.47
N ARG A 18 4.53 -48.84 8.50
CA ARG A 18 3.81 -49.38 7.33
C ARG A 18 3.54 -48.35 6.24
N LEU A 19 3.59 -47.06 6.58
CA LEU A 19 3.30 -45.96 5.66
C LEU A 19 4.52 -45.65 4.80
N LYS A 20 4.27 -45.44 3.51
CA LYS A 20 5.28 -45.05 2.52
C LYS A 20 5.28 -43.53 2.30
N ARG A 21 4.23 -42.84 2.77
CA ARG A 21 4.00 -41.42 2.54
C ARG A 21 3.31 -40.79 3.74
N VAL A 22 3.72 -39.59 4.11
CA VAL A 22 2.91 -38.67 4.92
C VAL A 22 1.94 -37.95 4.00
N ALA A 23 0.66 -37.98 4.32
CA ALA A 23 -0.39 -37.46 3.42
C ALA A 23 -0.37 -35.93 3.35
N LYS A 24 -0.99 -35.40 2.28
CA LYS A 24 -1.24 -33.97 2.12
C LYS A 24 -2.07 -33.45 3.29
N TYR A 25 -1.62 -32.34 3.89
CA TYR A 25 -2.27 -31.67 5.05
C TYR A 25 -2.36 -32.54 6.32
N ALA A 26 -1.56 -33.59 6.46
CA ALA A 26 -1.67 -34.56 7.56
C ALA A 26 -1.71 -33.92 8.95
N PHE A 27 -0.86 -32.96 9.20
CA PHE A 27 -0.74 -32.21 10.46
C PHE A 27 -0.85 -30.69 10.26
N LYS A 28 -1.45 -30.25 9.16
CA LYS A 28 -1.54 -28.82 8.84
C LYS A 28 -2.16 -28.04 9.99
N ASP A 29 -1.50 -26.92 10.38
CA ASP A 29 -1.89 -26.00 11.46
C ASP A 29 -2.05 -26.69 12.84
N CYS A 30 -1.36 -27.84 13.06
CA CYS A 30 -1.40 -28.58 14.31
C CYS A 30 -0.47 -27.92 15.36
N GLU A 31 -1.03 -27.22 16.32
CA GLU A 31 -0.29 -26.54 17.40
C GLU A 31 0.17 -27.48 18.51
N GLU A 32 -0.42 -28.67 18.65
CA GLU A 32 -0.06 -29.68 19.64
C GLU A 32 1.27 -30.37 19.31
N LEU A 33 1.66 -30.43 18.02
CA LEU A 33 2.83 -31.17 17.56
C LEU A 33 4.13 -30.43 17.90
N ARG A 34 4.99 -31.07 18.73
CA ARG A 34 6.30 -30.53 19.19
C ARG A 34 7.49 -31.26 18.56
N SER A 35 7.36 -32.57 18.35
CA SER A 35 8.39 -33.35 17.67
C SER A 35 7.78 -34.45 16.81
N ILE A 36 8.48 -34.79 15.70
CA ILE A 36 8.06 -35.90 14.83
C ILE A 36 9.22 -36.74 14.40
N VAL A 37 9.03 -38.07 14.47
CA VAL A 37 9.94 -39.07 13.90
C VAL A 37 9.31 -39.71 12.67
N ILE A 38 9.96 -39.57 11.52
CA ILE A 38 9.57 -40.19 10.26
C ILE A 38 10.46 -41.42 10.07
N PRO A 39 9.90 -42.64 10.14
CA PRO A 39 10.70 -43.86 10.15
C PRO A 39 11.22 -44.27 8.78
N SER A 40 12.21 -45.15 8.78
CA SER A 40 12.72 -45.82 7.57
C SER A 40 11.58 -46.47 6.78
N GLY A 41 11.59 -46.31 5.45
CA GLY A 41 10.57 -46.79 4.53
C GLY A 41 9.54 -45.76 4.10
N VAL A 42 9.43 -44.59 4.78
CA VAL A 42 8.75 -43.43 4.22
C VAL A 42 9.63 -42.82 3.14
N THR A 43 9.06 -42.59 1.96
CA THR A 43 9.77 -42.02 0.81
C THR A 43 9.29 -40.64 0.43
N THR A 44 8.10 -40.22 0.89
CA THR A 44 7.49 -38.91 0.49
C THR A 44 6.82 -38.24 1.68
N ILE A 45 7.08 -36.96 1.84
CA ILE A 45 6.28 -36.03 2.64
C ILE A 45 5.51 -35.15 1.66
N ALA A 46 4.18 -35.26 1.72
CA ALA A 46 3.32 -34.59 0.75
C ALA A 46 3.14 -33.08 1.05
N GLU A 47 2.56 -32.38 0.09
CA GLU A 47 2.26 -30.94 0.13
C GLU A 47 1.60 -30.54 1.45
N SER A 48 2.14 -29.50 2.06
CA SER A 48 1.64 -28.89 3.31
C SER A 48 1.42 -29.87 4.46
N ALA A 49 2.14 -31.02 4.48
CA ALA A 49 1.90 -32.07 5.47
C ALA A 49 2.05 -31.59 6.92
N PHE A 50 2.95 -30.63 7.19
CA PHE A 50 3.23 -30.02 8.49
C PHE A 50 3.17 -28.48 8.42
N GLU A 51 2.56 -27.92 7.40
CA GLU A 51 2.42 -26.48 7.25
C GLU A 51 1.74 -25.88 8.48
N GLY A 52 2.31 -24.81 9.06
CA GLY A 52 1.73 -24.13 10.21
C GLY A 52 1.81 -24.89 11.55
N CYS A 53 2.59 -25.96 11.64
CA CYS A 53 2.90 -26.60 12.93
C CYS A 53 3.84 -25.69 13.74
N ARG A 54 3.31 -24.60 14.28
CA ARG A 54 4.11 -23.51 14.88
C ARG A 54 4.95 -23.96 16.07
N ASN A 55 4.52 -24.98 16.81
CA ASN A 55 5.22 -25.49 17.99
C ASN A 55 6.17 -26.66 17.69
N LEU A 56 6.30 -27.08 16.42
CA LEU A 56 7.19 -28.17 16.00
C LEU A 56 8.65 -27.74 16.12
N LYS A 57 9.38 -28.33 17.09
CA LYS A 57 10.78 -28.01 17.39
C LYS A 57 11.79 -28.91 16.70
N SER A 58 11.44 -30.17 16.49
CA SER A 58 12.36 -31.14 15.93
C SER A 58 11.68 -32.14 14.98
N VAL A 59 12.39 -32.44 13.90
CA VAL A 59 11.98 -33.40 12.87
C VAL A 59 13.12 -34.36 12.63
N SER A 60 12.86 -35.68 12.71
CA SER A 60 13.81 -36.70 12.31
C SER A 60 13.38 -37.30 10.96
N LEU A 61 14.23 -37.14 9.94
CA LEU A 61 13.99 -37.61 8.57
C LEU A 61 14.81 -38.88 8.30
N PRO A 62 14.24 -39.88 7.59
CA PRO A 62 14.96 -41.10 7.26
C PRO A 62 15.79 -40.96 5.96
N SER A 63 16.87 -41.72 5.85
CA SER A 63 17.68 -41.82 4.62
C SER A 63 16.93 -42.41 3.41
N THR A 64 15.72 -42.92 3.61
CA THR A 64 14.85 -43.41 2.54
C THR A 64 13.97 -42.36 1.89
N LEU A 65 13.97 -41.11 2.44
CA LEU A 65 13.14 -40.01 1.97
C LEU A 65 13.69 -39.50 0.63
N THR A 66 12.88 -39.57 -0.42
CA THR A 66 13.26 -39.14 -1.78
C THR A 66 12.51 -37.89 -2.24
N LYS A 67 11.46 -37.47 -1.49
CA LYS A 67 10.66 -36.32 -1.90
C LYS A 67 10.07 -35.58 -0.72
N ILE A 68 10.22 -34.26 -0.71
CA ILE A 68 9.48 -33.30 0.09
C ILE A 68 8.70 -32.43 -0.89
N ASP A 69 7.36 -32.46 -0.78
CA ASP A 69 6.48 -31.67 -1.65
C ASP A 69 6.37 -30.22 -1.15
N GLU A 70 5.68 -29.38 -1.93
CA GLU A 70 5.52 -27.95 -1.70
C GLU A 70 5.01 -27.64 -0.29
N SER A 71 5.63 -26.64 0.36
CA SER A 71 5.24 -26.08 1.66
C SER A 71 5.17 -27.10 2.81
N ALA A 72 5.82 -28.27 2.68
CA ALA A 72 5.64 -29.38 3.60
C ALA A 72 5.88 -29.04 5.07
N PHE A 73 6.79 -28.13 5.41
CA PHE A 73 7.12 -27.63 6.75
C PHE A 73 7.05 -26.10 6.82
N SER A 74 6.36 -25.44 5.87
CA SER A 74 6.23 -23.99 5.89
C SER A 74 5.59 -23.52 7.19
N ARG A 75 6.09 -22.39 7.75
CA ARG A 75 5.60 -21.80 9.02
C ARG A 75 5.70 -22.73 10.24
N CYS A 76 6.69 -23.65 10.24
CA CYS A 76 7.10 -24.34 11.48
C CYS A 76 7.98 -23.40 12.30
N GLU A 77 7.37 -22.40 12.95
CA GLU A 77 8.04 -21.25 13.55
C GLU A 77 9.01 -21.61 14.68
N SER A 78 8.82 -22.76 15.37
CA SER A 78 9.68 -23.23 16.46
C SER A 78 10.77 -24.23 16.02
N LEU A 79 10.85 -24.57 14.73
CA LEU A 79 11.85 -25.53 14.23
C LEU A 79 13.24 -24.87 14.28
N GLU A 80 14.17 -25.47 15.04
CA GLU A 80 15.50 -24.88 15.29
C GLU A 80 16.60 -25.44 14.38
N ARG A 81 16.49 -26.72 13.97
CA ARG A 81 17.47 -27.39 13.14
C ARG A 81 16.79 -28.41 12.23
N ILE A 82 17.29 -28.54 11.00
CA ILE A 82 16.89 -29.60 10.08
C ILE A 82 18.10 -30.20 9.37
N GLU A 83 18.08 -31.52 9.20
CA GLU A 83 19.05 -32.25 8.40
C GLU A 83 18.32 -32.98 7.27
N LEU A 84 18.65 -32.65 6.03
CA LEU A 84 18.04 -33.19 4.82
C LEU A 84 18.90 -34.32 4.26
N PRO A 85 18.36 -35.53 4.08
CA PRO A 85 19.12 -36.68 3.61
C PRO A 85 19.46 -36.57 2.10
N GLY A 86 20.62 -37.04 1.72
CA GLY A 86 21.12 -37.01 0.34
C GLY A 86 20.34 -37.90 -0.65
N SER A 87 19.38 -38.69 -0.17
CA SER A 87 18.39 -39.35 -1.02
C SER A 87 17.38 -38.38 -1.67
N LEU A 88 17.25 -37.15 -1.11
CA LEU A 88 16.56 -36.05 -1.76
C LEU A 88 17.41 -35.48 -2.89
N LYS A 89 16.80 -35.20 -4.03
CA LYS A 89 17.47 -34.48 -5.14
C LYS A 89 17.37 -32.96 -5.00
N ASN A 90 16.33 -32.51 -4.31
CA ASN A 90 16.08 -31.10 -4.02
C ASN A 90 15.43 -30.91 -2.65
N THR A 91 15.40 -29.66 -2.17
CA THR A 91 14.90 -29.34 -0.84
C THR A 91 13.39 -29.18 -0.72
N GLY A 92 12.65 -29.22 -1.86
CA GLY A 92 11.21 -28.93 -1.94
C GLY A 92 10.90 -27.44 -2.05
N VAL A 93 9.93 -27.09 -2.90
CA VAL A 93 9.48 -25.69 -3.10
C VAL A 93 8.82 -25.17 -1.83
N CYS A 94 9.22 -24.01 -1.34
CA CYS A 94 8.71 -23.37 -0.11
C CYS A 94 8.73 -24.30 1.12
N ALA A 95 9.49 -25.40 1.08
CA ALA A 95 9.32 -26.48 2.05
C ALA A 95 9.55 -26.07 3.50
N PHE A 96 10.42 -25.11 3.76
CA PHE A 96 10.75 -24.57 5.09
C PHE A 96 10.57 -23.04 5.14
N SER A 97 9.72 -22.48 4.28
CA SER A 97 9.45 -21.04 4.27
C SER A 97 8.89 -20.60 5.63
N ASP A 98 9.34 -19.45 6.12
CA ASP A 98 8.89 -18.84 7.37
C ASP A 98 9.11 -19.70 8.63
N CYS A 99 10.12 -20.60 8.61
CA CYS A 99 10.62 -21.26 9.81
C CYS A 99 11.50 -20.28 10.61
N THR A 100 10.89 -19.33 11.30
CA THR A 100 11.58 -18.15 11.86
C THR A 100 12.59 -18.45 12.93
N SER A 101 12.49 -19.58 13.65
CA SER A 101 13.47 -20.02 14.65
C SER A 101 14.57 -20.94 14.08
N LEU A 102 14.52 -21.28 12.77
CA LEU A 102 15.47 -22.22 12.16
C LEU A 102 16.88 -21.57 12.11
N ARG A 103 17.83 -22.17 12.86
CA ARG A 103 19.21 -21.67 13.00
C ARG A 103 20.20 -22.42 12.15
N GLU A 104 20.01 -23.72 11.97
CA GLU A 104 20.94 -24.58 11.24
C GLU A 104 20.22 -25.48 10.25
N VAL A 105 20.71 -25.49 9.01
CA VAL A 105 20.31 -26.40 7.94
C VAL A 105 21.52 -27.22 7.53
N VAL A 106 21.40 -28.55 7.55
CA VAL A 106 22.43 -29.46 7.07
C VAL A 106 21.90 -30.19 5.85
N LEU A 107 22.48 -29.93 4.68
CA LEU A 107 22.23 -30.67 3.45
C LEU A 107 23.30 -31.76 3.34
N THR A 108 22.88 -33.01 3.11
CA THR A 108 23.84 -34.09 2.93
C THR A 108 24.10 -34.36 1.45
N ASP A 109 25.23 -34.98 1.15
CA ASP A 109 25.66 -35.25 -0.24
C ASP A 109 24.61 -36.04 -1.02
N GLY A 110 24.34 -35.63 -2.26
CA GLY A 110 23.30 -36.16 -3.16
C GLY A 110 22.17 -35.18 -3.46
N ILE A 111 22.02 -34.08 -2.67
CA ILE A 111 21.12 -32.96 -2.98
C ILE A 111 21.79 -32.12 -4.07
N GLU A 112 21.09 -31.90 -5.17
CA GLU A 112 21.61 -31.20 -6.35
C GLU A 112 21.09 -29.75 -6.45
N GLU A 113 19.93 -29.46 -5.80
CA GLU A 113 19.23 -28.17 -5.91
C GLU A 113 18.65 -27.72 -4.57
N ILE A 114 18.87 -26.45 -4.22
CA ILE A 114 18.13 -25.74 -3.18
C ILE A 114 16.96 -25.04 -3.88
N SER A 115 15.76 -25.55 -3.64
CA SER A 115 14.56 -25.22 -4.43
C SER A 115 14.05 -23.79 -4.18
N MET A 116 13.15 -23.36 -5.06
CA MET A 116 12.48 -22.06 -5.00
C MET A 116 11.86 -21.83 -3.61
N HIS A 117 12.23 -20.71 -2.99
CA HIS A 117 11.75 -20.26 -1.68
C HIS A 117 11.90 -21.29 -0.55
N ALA A 118 12.79 -22.28 -0.69
CA ALA A 118 12.90 -23.39 0.27
C ALA A 118 13.09 -22.93 1.71
N PHE A 119 13.88 -21.88 1.96
CA PHE A 119 14.18 -21.30 3.28
C PHE A 119 13.82 -19.80 3.34
N ASN A 120 12.91 -19.34 2.48
CA ASN A 120 12.46 -17.94 2.50
C ASN A 120 11.93 -17.56 3.88
N GLY A 121 12.33 -16.41 4.42
CA GLY A 121 11.84 -15.91 5.72
C GLY A 121 12.37 -16.65 6.95
N CYS A 122 13.39 -17.51 6.81
CA CYS A 122 14.07 -18.14 7.95
C CYS A 122 14.98 -17.10 8.64
N THR A 123 14.40 -16.18 9.37
CA THR A 123 15.08 -14.99 9.89
C THR A 123 16.17 -15.28 10.90
N SER A 124 16.13 -16.41 11.61
CA SER A 124 17.15 -16.84 12.57
C SER A 124 18.24 -17.74 11.96
N LEU A 125 18.21 -17.99 10.63
CA LEU A 125 19.13 -18.93 9.99
C LEU A 125 20.57 -18.36 10.00
N GLU A 126 21.45 -19.02 10.74
CA GLU A 126 22.85 -18.61 10.93
C GLU A 126 23.82 -19.48 10.12
N LYS A 127 23.48 -20.77 9.95
CA LYS A 127 24.39 -21.76 9.35
C LYS A 127 23.68 -22.68 8.37
N VAL A 128 24.25 -22.77 7.17
CA VAL A 128 23.86 -23.75 6.16
C VAL A 128 25.08 -24.56 5.73
N VAL A 129 25.01 -25.88 5.86
CA VAL A 129 26.02 -26.78 5.35
C VAL A 129 25.58 -27.22 3.95
N VAL A 130 26.31 -26.78 2.93
CA VAL A 130 26.02 -27.05 1.52
C VAL A 130 27.06 -28.05 0.98
N PRO A 131 26.67 -29.27 0.55
CA PRO A 131 27.58 -30.26 0.00
C PRO A 131 27.98 -29.95 -1.43
N ASP A 132 29.02 -30.62 -1.92
CA ASP A 132 29.58 -30.46 -3.27
C ASP A 132 28.61 -30.90 -4.39
N SER A 133 27.59 -31.69 -4.05
CA SER A 133 26.56 -32.12 -4.98
C SER A 133 25.61 -30.98 -5.41
N VAL A 134 25.48 -29.91 -4.60
CA VAL A 134 24.58 -28.78 -4.92
C VAL A 134 25.13 -27.97 -6.09
N LYS A 135 24.34 -27.87 -7.16
CA LYS A 135 24.64 -27.12 -8.38
C LYS A 135 23.83 -25.85 -8.52
N LYS A 136 22.63 -25.82 -7.90
CA LYS A 136 21.67 -24.72 -8.08
C LYS A 136 21.12 -24.21 -6.76
N ILE A 137 21.12 -22.89 -6.61
CA ILE A 137 20.39 -22.16 -5.58
C ILE A 137 19.32 -21.37 -6.32
N VAL A 138 18.06 -21.82 -6.25
CA VAL A 138 17.00 -21.33 -7.13
C VAL A 138 16.36 -20.04 -6.59
N TRP A 139 15.38 -19.52 -7.30
CA TRP A 139 14.69 -18.26 -6.99
C TRP A 139 14.27 -18.14 -5.53
N GLY A 140 14.72 -17.04 -4.87
CA GLY A 140 14.34 -16.69 -3.51
C GLY A 140 14.69 -17.72 -2.44
N ALA A 141 15.59 -18.66 -2.72
CA ALA A 141 15.87 -19.83 -1.86
C ALA A 141 16.15 -19.44 -0.40
N PHE A 142 16.86 -18.34 -0.17
CA PHE A 142 17.20 -17.78 1.15
C PHE A 142 16.69 -16.35 1.34
N LYS A 143 15.72 -15.90 0.54
CA LYS A 143 15.18 -14.55 0.67
C LYS A 143 14.75 -14.26 2.11
N GLY A 144 15.17 -13.10 2.67
CA GLY A 144 14.81 -12.69 4.03
C GLY A 144 15.48 -13.48 5.16
N CYS A 145 16.52 -14.28 4.89
CA CYS A 145 17.32 -14.95 5.91
C CYS A 145 18.26 -13.97 6.60
N THR A 146 17.73 -13.10 7.45
CA THR A 146 18.45 -11.98 8.06
C THR A 146 19.55 -12.41 9.04
N GLY A 147 19.52 -13.66 9.53
CA GLY A 147 20.54 -14.24 10.43
C GLY A 147 21.84 -14.64 9.72
N LEU A 148 21.81 -14.92 8.40
CA LEU A 148 22.98 -15.34 7.64
C LEU A 148 24.03 -14.22 7.62
N LYS A 149 25.30 -14.57 7.90
CA LYS A 149 26.44 -13.66 7.86
C LYS A 149 27.22 -13.70 6.55
N SER A 150 27.10 -14.80 5.81
CA SER A 150 27.66 -15.00 4.47
C SER A 150 26.71 -15.86 3.64
N ALA A 151 26.77 -15.68 2.30
CA ALA A 151 26.00 -16.49 1.38
C ALA A 151 26.55 -17.93 1.34
N PRO A 152 25.73 -18.97 1.55
CA PRO A 152 26.19 -20.37 1.57
C PRO A 152 26.37 -20.91 0.14
N ILE A 153 27.34 -20.39 -0.59
CA ILE A 153 27.65 -20.74 -1.97
C ILE A 153 28.91 -21.63 -1.97
N SER A 154 28.75 -22.93 -2.25
CA SER A 154 29.88 -23.85 -2.38
C SER A 154 30.59 -23.70 -3.72
N ASP A 155 31.84 -24.18 -3.81
CA ASP A 155 32.65 -24.10 -5.04
C ASP A 155 32.04 -24.81 -6.26
N PHE A 156 31.04 -25.65 -6.04
CA PHE A 156 30.39 -26.45 -7.08
C PHE A 156 29.08 -25.87 -7.59
N VAL A 157 28.60 -24.78 -7.00
CA VAL A 157 27.40 -24.07 -7.45
C VAL A 157 27.64 -23.46 -8.83
N GLN A 158 26.69 -23.67 -9.73
CA GLN A 158 26.71 -23.20 -11.12
C GLN A 158 25.68 -22.09 -11.37
N GLU A 159 24.55 -22.15 -10.63
CA GLU A 159 23.43 -21.21 -10.80
C GLU A 159 23.03 -20.59 -9.46
N ILE A 160 22.94 -19.25 -9.44
CA ILE A 160 22.37 -18.44 -8.34
C ILE A 160 21.12 -17.75 -8.90
N GLY A 161 19.95 -18.16 -8.46
CA GLY A 161 18.67 -17.70 -8.98
C GLY A 161 18.33 -16.26 -8.61
N THR A 162 17.27 -15.75 -9.25
CA THR A 162 16.70 -14.44 -8.99
C THR A 162 16.35 -14.27 -7.50
N GLY A 163 16.82 -13.19 -6.86
CA GLY A 163 16.54 -12.89 -5.46
C GLY A 163 16.98 -13.96 -4.47
N ALA A 164 17.93 -14.84 -4.83
CA ALA A 164 18.30 -16.00 -4.01
C ALA A 164 18.66 -15.62 -2.56
N PHE A 165 19.26 -14.47 -2.35
CA PHE A 165 19.65 -13.90 -1.05
C PHE A 165 19.07 -12.50 -0.82
N GLU A 166 17.97 -12.17 -1.51
CA GLU A 166 17.32 -10.86 -1.35
C GLU A 166 16.93 -10.63 0.12
N ASP A 167 17.16 -9.42 0.63
CA ASP A 167 16.89 -8.99 2.01
C ASP A 167 17.58 -9.83 3.10
N CYS A 168 18.69 -10.50 2.78
CA CYS A 168 19.56 -11.12 3.78
C CYS A 168 20.42 -10.05 4.48
N LYS A 169 19.80 -9.27 5.37
CA LYS A 169 20.42 -8.10 6.03
C LYS A 169 21.65 -8.41 6.89
N GLY A 170 21.94 -9.67 7.17
CA GLY A 170 23.15 -10.11 7.88
C GLY A 170 24.34 -10.37 6.96
N ILE A 171 24.13 -10.50 5.64
CA ILE A 171 25.21 -10.81 4.69
C ILE A 171 25.94 -9.52 4.35
N SER A 172 27.19 -9.40 4.83
CA SER A 172 28.10 -8.30 4.47
C SER A 172 29.24 -8.74 3.54
N HIS A 173 29.38 -10.05 3.31
CA HIS A 173 30.42 -10.61 2.48
C HIS A 173 29.87 -11.70 1.56
N ILE A 174 30.25 -11.66 0.27
CA ILE A 174 29.94 -12.71 -0.71
C ILE A 174 31.18 -13.18 -1.46
N ASN A 175 31.22 -14.48 -1.78
CA ASN A 175 32.23 -15.06 -2.64
C ASN A 175 31.55 -15.75 -3.82
N ILE A 176 31.92 -15.39 -5.05
CA ILE A 176 31.43 -16.00 -6.30
C ILE A 176 32.45 -17.01 -6.79
N PRO A 177 32.17 -18.33 -6.70
CA PRO A 177 33.08 -19.38 -7.11
C PRO A 177 33.32 -19.41 -8.62
N LYS A 178 34.38 -20.12 -9.00
CA LYS A 178 34.77 -20.27 -10.41
C LYS A 178 33.69 -20.91 -11.28
N ASN A 179 32.89 -21.83 -10.72
CA ASN A 179 31.92 -22.63 -11.48
C ASN A 179 30.57 -21.93 -11.69
N VAL A 180 30.32 -20.77 -11.08
CA VAL A 180 29.10 -19.99 -11.30
C VAL A 180 29.07 -19.44 -12.72
N THR A 181 28.08 -19.90 -13.49
CA THR A 181 27.85 -19.56 -14.90
C THR A 181 26.63 -18.69 -15.10
N GLU A 182 25.68 -18.71 -14.12
CA GLU A 182 24.43 -17.95 -14.18
C GLU A 182 24.12 -17.31 -12.84
N ILE A 183 23.84 -16.00 -12.86
CA ILE A 183 23.32 -15.23 -11.74
C ILE A 183 22.05 -14.51 -12.21
N GLY A 184 20.94 -14.77 -11.52
CA GLY A 184 19.64 -14.16 -11.81
C GLY A 184 19.57 -12.67 -11.44
N LEU A 185 18.39 -12.09 -11.53
CA LEU A 185 18.15 -10.69 -11.18
C LEU A 185 18.19 -10.49 -9.67
N HIS A 186 18.70 -9.33 -9.23
CA HIS A 186 18.76 -8.85 -7.82
C HIS A 186 19.10 -9.92 -6.77
N PRO A 187 20.13 -10.76 -7.00
CA PRO A 187 20.41 -11.94 -6.17
C PRO A 187 20.79 -11.58 -4.73
N PHE A 188 21.39 -10.41 -4.52
CA PHE A 188 21.87 -9.89 -3.23
C PHE A 188 21.22 -8.54 -2.86
N ALA A 189 20.11 -8.17 -3.49
CA ALA A 189 19.43 -6.93 -3.19
C ALA A 189 19.01 -6.86 -1.70
N GLY A 190 19.28 -5.72 -1.04
CA GLY A 190 19.01 -5.56 0.39
C GLY A 190 20.04 -6.21 1.32
N CYS A 191 21.16 -6.77 0.77
CA CYS A 191 22.31 -7.18 1.54
C CYS A 191 23.26 -5.98 1.70
N PRO A 192 23.67 -5.60 2.93
CA PRO A 192 24.62 -4.49 3.16
C PRO A 192 26.06 -4.96 2.89
N LEU A 193 26.42 -5.13 1.61
CA LEU A 193 27.70 -5.70 1.20
C LEU A 193 28.86 -4.74 1.51
N GLU A 194 29.80 -5.21 2.32
CA GLU A 194 31.08 -4.55 2.62
C GLU A 194 32.21 -5.07 1.71
N SER A 195 32.12 -6.34 1.29
CA SER A 195 33.12 -6.95 0.42
C SER A 195 32.52 -8.02 -0.50
N ILE A 196 33.10 -8.06 -1.71
CA ILE A 196 32.74 -9.04 -2.74
C ILE A 196 34.02 -9.70 -3.21
N GLU A 197 34.02 -11.02 -3.33
CA GLU A 197 35.09 -11.78 -3.94
C GLU A 197 34.58 -12.54 -5.15
N VAL A 198 35.37 -12.62 -6.21
CA VAL A 198 35.10 -13.42 -7.40
C VAL A 198 36.33 -14.24 -7.72
N HIS A 199 36.16 -15.56 -7.86
CA HIS A 199 37.30 -16.43 -8.20
C HIS A 199 37.94 -15.98 -9.52
N LYS A 200 39.26 -15.85 -9.55
CA LYS A 200 40.04 -15.33 -10.70
C LYS A 200 39.76 -16.05 -12.02
N ASP A 201 39.47 -17.36 -11.96
CA ASP A 201 39.18 -18.21 -13.12
C ASP A 201 37.69 -18.26 -13.46
N ASN A 202 36.82 -17.40 -12.87
CA ASN A 202 35.45 -17.28 -13.32
C ASN A 202 35.38 -16.58 -14.68
N HIS A 203 34.83 -17.25 -15.68
CA HIS A 203 34.78 -16.76 -17.05
C HIS A 203 33.62 -15.79 -17.31
N TYR A 204 32.56 -15.82 -16.48
CA TYR A 204 31.32 -15.09 -16.69
C TYR A 204 31.25 -13.78 -15.87
N TYR A 205 31.85 -13.79 -14.68
CA TYR A 205 31.80 -12.69 -13.74
C TYR A 205 33.20 -12.20 -13.37
N CYS A 206 33.31 -10.94 -12.97
CA CYS A 206 34.53 -10.38 -12.39
C CYS A 206 34.19 -9.35 -11.32
N LEU A 207 35.19 -9.09 -10.47
CA LEU A 207 35.17 -7.98 -9.53
C LEU A 207 35.98 -6.84 -10.11
N GLN A 208 35.40 -5.64 -10.17
CA GLN A 208 36.12 -4.40 -10.50
C GLN A 208 35.63 -3.28 -9.58
N ASN A 209 36.55 -2.59 -8.90
CA ASN A 209 36.25 -1.45 -8.03
C ASN A 209 35.11 -1.70 -7.06
N GLY A 210 35.04 -2.87 -6.41
CA GLY A 210 33.94 -3.23 -5.49
C GLY A 210 32.62 -3.61 -6.16
N CYS A 211 32.56 -3.66 -7.50
CA CYS A 211 31.39 -4.07 -8.26
C CYS A 211 31.52 -5.51 -8.79
N LEU A 212 30.53 -6.35 -8.55
CA LEU A 212 30.32 -7.63 -9.23
C LEU A 212 29.73 -7.36 -10.61
N ILE A 213 30.44 -7.74 -11.65
CA ILE A 213 30.09 -7.43 -13.04
C ILE A 213 29.80 -8.71 -13.82
N ASP A 214 28.67 -8.72 -14.52
CA ASP A 214 28.38 -9.66 -15.61
C ASP A 214 29.16 -9.22 -16.86
N LYS A 215 30.16 -10.00 -17.24
CA LYS A 215 31.04 -9.68 -18.38
C LYS A 215 30.30 -9.74 -19.73
N GLN A 216 29.24 -10.56 -19.83
CA GLN A 216 28.49 -10.72 -21.08
C GLN A 216 27.53 -9.55 -21.29
N LYS A 217 26.87 -9.10 -20.22
CA LYS A 217 25.92 -7.99 -20.26
C LYS A 217 26.56 -6.63 -20.05
N ASN A 218 27.82 -6.59 -19.62
CA ASN A 218 28.51 -5.38 -19.15
C ASN A 218 27.67 -4.63 -18.10
N ALA A 219 27.14 -5.36 -17.11
CA ALA A 219 26.24 -4.83 -16.11
C ALA A 219 26.73 -5.09 -14.69
N VAL A 220 26.56 -4.11 -13.80
CA VAL A 220 26.74 -4.29 -12.36
C VAL A 220 25.59 -5.12 -11.81
N ILE A 221 25.89 -6.23 -11.12
CA ILE A 221 24.90 -7.09 -10.46
C ILE A 221 24.76 -6.75 -8.98
N ALA A 222 25.87 -6.42 -8.31
CA ALA A 222 25.93 -6.00 -6.93
C ALA A 222 27.15 -5.12 -6.70
N GLY A 223 27.06 -4.18 -5.76
CA GLY A 223 28.17 -3.33 -5.35
C GLY A 223 28.36 -3.32 -3.84
N SER A 224 29.64 -3.22 -3.40
CA SER A 224 29.96 -2.94 -2.00
C SER A 224 29.66 -1.48 -1.65
N SER A 225 29.69 -1.16 -0.35
CA SER A 225 29.40 0.20 0.14
C SER A 225 30.42 1.26 -0.28
N ASP A 226 31.60 0.85 -0.71
CA ASP A 226 32.70 1.66 -1.20
C ASP A 226 32.96 1.48 -2.71
N ALA A 227 32.02 0.87 -3.42
CA ALA A 227 32.16 0.58 -4.84
C ALA A 227 32.22 1.85 -5.70
N GLU A 228 33.03 1.78 -6.76
CA GLU A 228 33.05 2.74 -7.86
C GLU A 228 32.63 2.03 -9.15
N ILE A 229 31.64 2.55 -9.88
CA ILE A 229 31.20 1.94 -11.13
C ILE A 229 32.28 2.09 -12.19
N PRO A 230 32.82 0.97 -12.74
CA PRO A 230 33.94 1.06 -13.69
C PRO A 230 33.49 1.61 -15.06
N GLU A 231 34.38 2.27 -15.74
CA GLU A 231 34.22 2.62 -17.16
C GLU A 231 33.96 1.37 -18.01
N GLY A 232 33.10 1.50 -19.03
CA GLY A 232 32.70 0.41 -19.93
C GLY A 232 31.50 -0.40 -19.46
N VAL A 233 31.03 -0.18 -18.23
CA VAL A 233 29.74 -0.74 -17.78
C VAL A 233 28.61 -0.02 -18.49
N ARG A 234 27.63 -0.78 -19.03
CA ARG A 234 26.47 -0.24 -19.75
C ARG A 234 25.19 -0.16 -18.92
N ALA A 235 25.06 -0.98 -17.85
CA ALA A 235 23.88 -0.97 -17.01
C ALA A 235 24.22 -1.15 -15.53
N ILE A 236 23.45 -0.45 -14.68
CA ILE A 236 23.38 -0.72 -13.25
C ILE A 236 22.17 -1.62 -13.05
N GLY A 237 22.41 -2.88 -12.70
CA GLY A 237 21.40 -3.94 -12.70
C GLY A 237 20.34 -3.79 -11.63
N HIS A 238 19.33 -4.67 -11.69
CA HIS A 238 18.22 -4.70 -10.75
C HIS A 238 18.72 -4.86 -9.31
N GLY A 239 18.38 -3.91 -8.43
CA GLY A 239 18.74 -3.91 -7.02
C GLY A 239 20.24 -3.98 -6.75
N ALA A 240 21.11 -3.54 -7.68
CA ALA A 240 22.57 -3.72 -7.59
C ALA A 240 23.16 -3.10 -6.32
N PHE A 241 22.61 -1.98 -5.84
CA PHE A 241 22.99 -1.30 -4.59
C PHE A 241 21.83 -1.23 -3.58
N LYS A 242 20.72 -1.93 -3.83
CA LYS A 242 19.57 -1.89 -2.91
C LYS A 242 19.98 -2.22 -1.49
N GLY A 243 19.63 -1.33 -0.54
CA GLY A 243 19.95 -1.51 0.87
C GLY A 243 21.41 -1.26 1.24
N SER A 244 22.20 -0.63 0.36
CA SER A 244 23.56 -0.19 0.67
C SER A 244 23.53 1.06 1.56
N PHE A 245 23.16 0.85 2.83
CA PHE A 245 22.92 1.95 3.79
C PHE A 245 24.13 2.84 4.04
N ALA A 246 25.34 2.36 3.83
CA ALA A 246 26.59 3.10 4.04
C ALA A 246 27.07 3.85 2.79
N LEU A 247 26.46 3.63 1.61
CA LEU A 247 26.82 4.29 0.36
C LEU A 247 26.48 5.78 0.44
N LYS A 248 27.50 6.65 0.50
CA LYS A 248 27.33 8.10 0.64
C LYS A 248 27.27 8.86 -0.68
N GLY A 249 27.89 8.32 -1.70
CA GLY A 249 27.94 8.88 -3.05
C GLY A 249 28.49 7.85 -4.01
N ILE A 250 28.17 7.99 -5.28
CA ILE A 250 28.64 7.11 -6.35
C ILE A 250 28.69 7.91 -7.65
N THR A 251 29.75 7.73 -8.42
CA THR A 251 29.88 8.33 -9.75
C THR A 251 29.38 7.35 -10.79
N ILE A 252 28.49 7.82 -11.67
CA ILE A 252 27.99 7.04 -12.80
C ILE A 252 28.79 7.43 -14.05
N PRO A 253 29.56 6.50 -14.66
CA PRO A 253 30.37 6.82 -15.84
C PRO A 253 29.51 7.02 -17.09
N GLN A 254 30.09 7.75 -18.08
CA GLN A 254 29.47 8.06 -19.37
C GLN A 254 29.20 6.82 -20.26
N SER A 255 29.62 5.64 -19.84
CA SER A 255 29.30 4.38 -20.53
C SER A 255 27.95 3.78 -20.13
N VAL A 256 27.33 4.26 -19.02
CA VAL A 256 26.07 3.73 -18.51
C VAL A 256 24.90 4.26 -19.34
N GLU A 257 24.08 3.35 -19.84
CA GLU A 257 22.89 3.62 -20.66
C GLU A 257 21.58 3.37 -19.87
N GLU A 258 21.62 2.51 -18.84
CA GLU A 258 20.43 2.16 -18.05
C GLU A 258 20.73 2.05 -16.55
N ILE A 259 19.83 2.64 -15.74
CA ILE A 259 19.71 2.39 -14.30
C ILE A 259 18.43 1.57 -14.11
N SER A 260 18.59 0.28 -13.75
CA SER A 260 17.49 -0.68 -13.69
C SER A 260 16.64 -0.53 -12.42
N TYR A 261 15.61 -1.37 -12.31
CA TYR A 261 14.63 -1.38 -11.21
C TYR A 261 15.29 -1.45 -9.84
N SER A 262 14.91 -0.57 -8.92
CA SER A 262 15.37 -0.55 -7.53
C SER A 262 16.91 -0.50 -7.37
N ALA A 263 17.63 -0.03 -8.38
CA ALA A 263 19.10 -0.12 -8.41
C ALA A 263 19.78 0.49 -7.18
N PHE A 264 19.26 1.60 -6.64
CA PHE A 264 19.71 2.29 -5.43
C PHE A 264 18.62 2.40 -4.37
N GLU A 265 17.57 1.57 -4.43
CA GLU A 265 16.50 1.59 -3.43
C GLU A 265 17.07 1.43 -2.02
N ASP A 266 16.58 2.24 -1.07
CA ASP A 266 17.04 2.25 0.33
C ASP A 266 18.56 2.57 0.51
N CYS A 267 19.19 3.26 -0.42
CA CYS A 267 20.55 3.82 -0.20
C CYS A 267 20.44 5.06 0.71
N ARG A 268 20.16 4.83 1.99
CA ARG A 268 19.75 5.88 2.94
C ARG A 268 20.79 6.94 3.24
N SER A 269 22.09 6.68 2.99
CA SER A 269 23.18 7.65 3.17
C SER A 269 23.57 8.36 1.88
N LEU A 270 22.99 8.00 0.72
CA LEU A 270 23.29 8.64 -0.56
C LEU A 270 22.79 10.09 -0.55
N ALA A 271 23.72 11.04 -0.53
CA ALA A 271 23.41 12.46 -0.38
C ALA A 271 23.13 13.18 -1.70
N GLY A 272 23.78 12.75 -2.77
CA GLY A 272 23.62 13.33 -4.10
C GLY A 272 23.98 12.32 -5.18
N ILE A 273 23.43 12.53 -6.38
CA ILE A 273 23.76 11.73 -7.56
C ILE A 273 23.71 12.58 -8.82
N ASP A 274 24.75 12.46 -9.63
CA ASP A 274 24.83 13.07 -10.95
C ASP A 274 24.69 11.96 -12.00
N ILE A 275 23.61 12.02 -12.77
CA ILE A 275 23.27 11.01 -13.77
C ILE A 275 23.65 11.55 -15.16
N PRO A 276 24.61 10.92 -15.84
CA PRO A 276 25.12 11.44 -17.10
C PRO A 276 24.11 11.32 -18.25
N ASP A 277 24.25 12.18 -19.27
CA ASP A 277 23.39 12.21 -20.46
C ASP A 277 23.41 10.93 -21.32
N SER A 278 24.34 10.01 -21.05
CA SER A 278 24.35 8.68 -21.66
C SER A 278 23.21 7.79 -21.19
N VAL A 279 22.66 8.06 -19.99
CA VAL A 279 21.56 7.27 -19.42
C VAL A 279 20.26 7.61 -20.15
N GLU A 280 19.71 6.61 -20.84
CA GLU A 280 18.48 6.71 -21.61
C GLU A 280 17.24 6.23 -20.82
N ALA A 281 17.47 5.40 -19.79
CA ALA A 281 16.39 4.83 -18.99
C ALA A 281 16.74 4.74 -17.51
N ILE A 282 15.83 5.26 -16.67
CA ILE A 282 15.84 5.08 -15.22
C ILE A 282 14.53 4.39 -14.86
N ARG A 283 14.62 3.20 -14.26
CA ARG A 283 13.46 2.32 -14.05
C ARG A 283 12.79 2.56 -12.70
N TYR A 284 11.64 1.86 -12.51
CA TYR A 284 10.84 1.87 -11.29
C TYR A 284 11.69 1.83 -10.01
N GLY A 285 11.41 2.75 -9.09
CA GLY A 285 11.97 2.76 -7.75
C GLY A 285 13.49 2.87 -7.66
N ALA A 286 14.18 3.31 -8.73
CA ALA A 286 15.64 3.28 -8.76
C ALA A 286 16.29 4.00 -7.59
N PHE A 287 15.69 5.08 -7.06
CA PHE A 287 16.17 5.85 -5.90
C PHE A 287 15.17 5.88 -4.76
N LYS A 288 14.19 4.97 -4.75
CA LYS A 288 13.19 4.90 -3.68
C LYS A 288 13.86 4.73 -2.32
N GLY A 289 13.41 5.49 -1.30
CA GLY A 289 13.91 5.40 0.06
C GLY A 289 15.33 5.94 0.28
N CYS A 290 15.87 6.73 -0.68
CA CYS A 290 17.15 7.41 -0.51
C CYS A 290 17.00 8.59 0.46
N GLY A 291 16.96 8.28 1.77
CA GLY A 291 16.58 9.20 2.83
C GLY A 291 17.47 10.44 3.00
N SER A 292 18.71 10.41 2.53
CA SER A 292 19.65 11.55 2.59
C SER A 292 19.79 12.31 1.27
N LEU A 293 19.06 11.91 0.21
CA LEU A 293 19.22 12.48 -1.11
C LEU A 293 18.67 13.92 -1.15
N THR A 294 19.56 14.87 -1.43
CA THR A 294 19.25 16.31 -1.51
C THR A 294 19.41 16.87 -2.91
N GLU A 295 20.33 16.32 -3.69
CA GLU A 295 20.70 16.81 -5.01
C GLU A 295 20.63 15.69 -6.04
N VAL A 296 19.93 15.93 -7.13
CA VAL A 296 19.79 15.00 -8.26
C VAL A 296 19.90 15.78 -9.56
N SER A 297 20.87 15.40 -10.39
CA SER A 297 20.97 15.84 -11.78
C SER A 297 20.41 14.74 -12.69
N LEU A 298 19.37 15.03 -13.47
CA LEU A 298 18.74 14.09 -14.38
C LEU A 298 19.27 14.26 -15.81
N PRO A 299 19.45 13.15 -16.56
CA PRO A 299 19.95 13.22 -17.93
C PRO A 299 18.92 13.84 -18.87
N GLY A 300 19.38 14.65 -19.84
CA GLY A 300 18.54 15.40 -20.77
C GLY A 300 17.72 14.54 -21.76
N ARG A 301 17.90 13.22 -21.75
CA ARG A 301 17.26 12.30 -22.72
C ARG A 301 16.13 11.45 -22.17
N ILE A 302 15.89 11.43 -20.85
CA ILE A 302 14.82 10.62 -20.29
C ILE A 302 13.45 11.19 -20.70
N VAL A 303 12.53 10.31 -21.06
CA VAL A 303 11.19 10.70 -21.52
C VAL A 303 10.10 10.56 -20.46
N SER A 304 10.43 9.91 -19.32
CA SER A 304 9.49 9.76 -18.21
C SER A 304 10.22 9.78 -16.87
N ILE A 305 9.57 10.34 -15.86
CA ILE A 305 9.94 10.12 -14.46
C ILE A 305 9.21 8.86 -14.01
N ALA A 306 9.97 7.77 -13.83
CA ALA A 306 9.44 6.44 -13.61
C ALA A 306 8.61 6.35 -12.32
N GLU A 307 7.73 5.34 -12.25
CA GLU A 307 6.95 5.06 -11.06
C GLU A 307 7.84 4.88 -9.83
N SER A 308 7.46 5.54 -8.72
CA SER A 308 8.17 5.51 -7.44
C SER A 308 9.65 5.90 -7.50
N LEU A 309 10.09 6.62 -8.54
CA LEU A 309 11.53 6.89 -8.78
C LEU A 309 12.22 7.51 -7.55
N PHE A 310 11.60 8.51 -6.93
CA PHE A 310 12.06 9.21 -5.72
C PHE A 310 11.08 9.05 -4.54
N GLU A 311 10.28 7.97 -4.54
CA GLU A 311 9.38 7.70 -3.42
C GLU A 311 10.17 7.63 -2.11
N ASP A 312 9.68 8.30 -1.06
CA ASP A 312 10.30 8.37 0.26
C ASP A 312 11.76 8.92 0.25
N CYS A 313 11.99 9.98 -0.56
CA CYS A 313 13.21 10.79 -0.54
C CYS A 313 12.91 12.15 0.15
N PRO A 314 12.82 12.19 1.49
CA PRO A 314 12.26 13.33 2.22
C PRO A 314 13.10 14.60 2.18
N LEU A 315 14.39 14.53 1.81
CA LEU A 315 15.31 15.68 1.84
C LEU A 315 15.48 16.36 0.48
N ILE A 316 14.88 15.86 -0.61
CA ILE A 316 14.86 16.55 -1.90
C ILE A 316 14.05 17.84 -1.74
N GLN A 317 14.69 19.00 -1.93
CA GLN A 317 14.06 20.31 -1.84
C GLN A 317 13.64 20.87 -3.21
N ARG A 318 14.45 20.60 -4.22
CA ARG A 318 14.24 21.01 -5.61
C ARG A 318 14.74 19.93 -6.56
N ILE A 319 14.11 19.84 -7.70
CA ILE A 319 14.54 18.97 -8.80
C ILE A 319 14.18 19.65 -10.12
N GLU A 320 15.13 19.63 -11.05
CA GLU A 320 14.92 20.13 -12.40
C GLU A 320 14.59 18.96 -13.31
N LEU A 321 13.45 19.03 -14.00
CA LEU A 321 13.01 18.03 -14.96
C LEU A 321 13.46 18.44 -16.37
N PRO A 322 14.06 17.51 -17.14
CA PRO A 322 14.46 17.79 -18.52
C PRO A 322 13.25 18.06 -19.42
N GLU A 323 13.43 18.91 -20.44
CA GLU A 323 12.41 19.22 -21.43
C GLU A 323 11.95 18.02 -22.30
N SER A 324 12.68 16.90 -22.24
CA SER A 324 12.32 15.64 -22.90
C SER A 324 11.24 14.84 -22.17
N VAL A 325 10.94 15.16 -20.89
CA VAL A 325 9.98 14.43 -20.09
C VAL A 325 8.56 14.71 -20.55
N THR A 326 7.81 13.66 -20.85
CA THR A 326 6.40 13.72 -21.31
C THR A 326 5.42 13.17 -20.28
N GLU A 327 5.90 12.41 -19.28
CA GLU A 327 5.09 11.77 -18.24
C GLU A 327 5.80 11.74 -16.89
N ILE A 328 5.06 12.04 -15.83
CA ILE A 328 5.47 11.81 -14.45
C ILE A 328 4.56 10.72 -13.88
N CYS A 329 5.15 9.53 -13.64
CA CYS A 329 4.38 8.35 -13.28
C CYS A 329 3.94 8.34 -11.80
N VAL A 330 3.10 7.36 -11.46
CA VAL A 330 2.53 7.17 -10.11
C VAL A 330 3.61 7.14 -9.04
N ASN A 331 3.38 7.86 -7.94
CA ASN A 331 4.27 7.92 -6.77
C ASN A 331 5.70 8.42 -7.05
N ALA A 332 5.97 9.01 -8.20
CA ALA A 332 7.34 9.41 -8.60
C ALA A 332 8.07 10.24 -7.52
N PHE A 333 7.36 11.12 -6.81
CA PHE A 333 7.86 11.98 -5.73
C PHE A 333 7.10 11.76 -4.41
N LYS A 334 6.38 10.66 -4.26
CA LYS A 334 5.59 10.39 -3.04
C LYS A 334 6.48 10.44 -1.81
N GLY A 335 6.05 11.18 -0.77
CA GLY A 335 6.80 11.30 0.48
C GLY A 335 8.06 12.18 0.39
N CYS A 336 8.26 12.94 -0.70
CA CYS A 336 9.29 13.98 -0.77
C CYS A 336 8.85 15.19 0.07
N THR A 337 8.90 15.04 1.39
CA THR A 337 8.31 16.00 2.34
C THR A 337 8.96 17.36 2.37
N SER A 338 10.23 17.49 1.93
CA SER A 338 10.93 18.78 1.83
C SER A 338 10.87 19.41 0.44
N LEU A 339 10.19 18.79 -0.54
CA LEU A 339 10.06 19.36 -1.89
C LEU A 339 9.20 20.63 -1.83
N VAL A 340 9.84 21.76 -2.07
CA VAL A 340 9.22 23.12 -1.95
C VAL A 340 8.62 23.55 -3.28
N GLU A 341 9.36 23.32 -4.35
CA GLU A 341 9.04 23.78 -5.70
C GLU A 341 9.52 22.77 -6.73
N ILE A 342 8.73 22.58 -7.78
CA ILE A 342 9.10 21.81 -8.95
C ILE A 342 8.65 22.55 -10.22
N VAL A 343 9.55 22.66 -11.18
CA VAL A 343 9.23 23.18 -12.52
C VAL A 343 8.94 22.00 -13.42
N ILE A 344 7.71 21.92 -13.91
CA ILE A 344 7.27 20.87 -14.82
C ILE A 344 7.34 21.40 -16.26
N PRO A 345 8.09 20.74 -17.15
CA PRO A 345 8.20 21.15 -18.55
C PRO A 345 6.84 21.11 -19.28
N ASP A 346 6.65 22.00 -20.26
CA ASP A 346 5.43 22.05 -21.08
C ASP A 346 5.27 20.80 -22.00
N SER A 347 6.29 19.95 -22.12
CA SER A 347 6.25 18.63 -22.76
C SER A 347 5.46 17.59 -21.97
N VAL A 348 5.28 17.78 -20.64
CA VAL A 348 4.56 16.82 -19.78
C VAL A 348 3.06 16.88 -20.05
N THR A 349 2.49 15.77 -20.47
CA THR A 349 1.07 15.62 -20.77
C THR A 349 0.29 14.84 -19.72
N LYS A 350 1.00 14.15 -18.80
CA LYS A 350 0.39 13.25 -17.82
C LYS A 350 1.12 13.27 -16.48
N ILE A 351 0.36 13.47 -15.41
CA ILE A 351 0.82 13.37 -14.02
C ILE A 351 -0.25 12.60 -13.23
N GLU A 352 0.09 11.44 -12.69
CA GLU A 352 -0.83 10.60 -11.91
C GLU A 352 -0.28 10.37 -10.50
N HIS A 353 -0.98 10.82 -9.46
CA HIS A 353 -0.62 10.59 -8.05
C HIS A 353 0.88 10.82 -7.72
N ALA A 354 1.53 11.73 -8.47
CA ALA A 354 2.99 11.82 -8.45
C ALA A 354 3.54 12.49 -7.18
N PHE A 355 2.81 13.45 -6.58
CA PHE A 355 3.26 14.27 -5.46
C PHE A 355 2.58 13.90 -4.13
N VAL A 356 2.12 12.67 -3.99
CA VAL A 356 1.44 12.21 -2.77
C VAL A 356 2.28 12.50 -1.52
N GLY A 357 1.74 13.30 -0.59
CA GLY A 357 2.40 13.62 0.68
C GLY A 357 3.62 14.55 0.57
N CYS A 358 3.78 15.30 -0.52
CA CYS A 358 4.78 16.39 -0.62
C CYS A 358 4.35 17.57 0.25
N SER A 359 4.56 17.45 1.57
CA SER A 359 3.99 18.36 2.57
C SER A 359 4.57 19.78 2.55
N SER A 360 5.73 20.00 1.95
CA SER A 360 6.33 21.35 1.79
C SER A 360 6.06 21.98 0.43
N LEU A 361 5.35 21.31 -0.49
CA LEU A 361 5.08 21.85 -1.81
C LEU A 361 4.08 23.01 -1.71
N HIS A 362 4.55 24.25 -1.97
CA HIS A 362 3.77 25.47 -1.83
C HIS A 362 3.22 25.96 -3.17
N SER A 363 3.98 25.80 -4.24
CA SER A 363 3.59 26.24 -5.56
C SER A 363 4.01 25.23 -6.62
N ILE A 364 3.18 25.13 -7.64
CA ILE A 364 3.44 24.31 -8.81
C ILE A 364 2.85 25.00 -10.04
N ARG A 365 3.67 25.09 -11.08
CA ARG A 365 3.18 25.48 -12.40
C ARG A 365 2.77 24.23 -13.16
N LEU A 366 1.49 24.14 -13.53
CA LEU A 366 0.98 23.07 -14.37
C LEU A 366 1.25 23.38 -15.85
N PRO A 367 1.79 22.43 -16.63
CA PRO A 367 2.07 22.64 -18.05
C PRO A 367 0.80 22.80 -18.86
N GLU A 368 0.85 23.66 -19.92
CA GLU A 368 -0.31 23.96 -20.76
C GLU A 368 -0.84 22.74 -21.55
N SER A 369 -0.01 21.73 -21.72
CA SER A 369 -0.37 20.45 -22.37
C SER A 369 -1.32 19.59 -21.54
N MET A 370 -1.44 19.83 -20.22
CA MET A 370 -2.30 19.07 -19.34
C MET A 370 -3.73 19.60 -19.36
N THR A 371 -4.70 18.69 -19.37
CA THR A 371 -6.13 19.02 -19.26
C THR A 371 -6.79 18.40 -18.02
N LYS A 372 -6.08 17.52 -17.31
CA LYS A 372 -6.62 16.77 -16.17
C LYS A 372 -5.64 16.70 -15.01
N LEU A 373 -6.15 16.79 -13.78
CA LEU A 373 -5.47 16.42 -12.54
C LEU A 373 -6.06 15.10 -12.03
N ASP A 374 -5.23 14.13 -11.61
CA ASP A 374 -5.71 12.86 -11.07
C ASP A 374 -4.86 12.45 -9.86
N GLY A 375 -5.41 12.63 -8.66
CA GLY A 375 -4.71 12.41 -7.39
C GLY A 375 -3.41 13.20 -7.22
N THR A 376 -3.19 14.20 -8.06
CA THR A 376 -1.89 14.87 -8.26
C THR A 376 -1.31 15.44 -6.96
N PHE A 377 -2.14 16.05 -6.11
CA PHE A 377 -1.74 16.75 -4.88
C PHE A 377 -2.25 16.08 -3.60
N PHE A 378 -2.53 14.79 -3.64
CA PHE A 378 -3.00 14.08 -2.46
C PHE A 378 -2.03 14.27 -1.27
N GLY A 379 -2.52 14.86 -0.16
CA GLY A 379 -1.73 15.09 1.06
C GLY A 379 -0.66 16.19 0.95
N CYS A 380 -0.72 17.06 -0.07
CA CYS A 380 0.17 18.21 -0.21
C CYS A 380 -0.26 19.32 0.76
N THR A 381 0.12 19.20 2.03
CA THR A 381 -0.30 20.16 3.08
C THR A 381 0.38 21.53 2.98
N GLY A 382 1.43 21.67 2.16
CA GLY A 382 2.08 22.96 1.91
C GLY A 382 1.28 23.93 1.05
N ILE A 383 0.32 23.43 0.26
CA ILE A 383 -0.49 24.27 -0.63
C ILE A 383 -1.54 25.02 0.22
N GLU A 384 -1.43 26.34 0.28
CA GLU A 384 -2.38 27.19 1.00
C GLU A 384 -3.43 27.82 0.07
N GLU A 385 -3.01 28.19 -1.13
CA GLU A 385 -3.87 28.80 -2.16
C GLU A 385 -3.49 28.27 -3.53
N LEU A 386 -4.49 28.06 -4.40
CA LEU A 386 -4.26 27.59 -5.75
C LEU A 386 -5.29 28.17 -6.72
N VAL A 387 -4.81 28.61 -7.89
CA VAL A 387 -5.66 28.94 -9.02
C VAL A 387 -5.53 27.83 -10.06
N ILE A 388 -6.64 27.19 -10.40
CA ILE A 388 -6.65 26.17 -11.47
C ILE A 388 -6.61 26.88 -12.82
N PRO A 389 -5.58 26.62 -13.66
CA PRO A 389 -5.45 27.25 -14.98
C PRO A 389 -6.58 26.86 -15.93
N ASP A 390 -6.92 27.75 -16.89
CA ASP A 390 -8.04 27.57 -17.81
C ASP A 390 -7.94 26.35 -18.74
N HIS A 391 -6.73 25.82 -18.93
CA HIS A 391 -6.52 24.60 -19.74
C HIS A 391 -6.86 23.30 -18.99
N ILE A 392 -6.99 23.31 -17.65
CA ILE A 392 -7.41 22.15 -16.87
C ILE A 392 -8.92 22.06 -16.84
N THR A 393 -9.49 21.10 -17.53
CA THR A 393 -10.95 20.90 -17.64
C THR A 393 -11.49 19.78 -16.74
N GLU A 394 -10.62 18.96 -16.17
CA GLU A 394 -11.00 17.86 -15.29
C GLU A 394 -10.15 17.83 -14.00
N ILE A 395 -10.82 17.77 -12.85
CA ILE A 395 -10.21 17.49 -11.55
C ILE A 395 -10.60 16.06 -11.18
N GLY A 396 -9.67 15.12 -11.29
CA GLY A 396 -9.91 13.71 -11.02
C GLY A 396 -10.08 13.40 -9.52
N SER A 397 -10.24 12.11 -9.23
CA SER A 397 -10.45 11.64 -7.86
C SER A 397 -9.24 11.91 -6.98
N CYS A 398 -9.49 12.26 -5.71
CA CYS A 398 -8.46 12.51 -4.69
C CYS A 398 -7.45 13.62 -5.03
N SER A 399 -7.71 14.49 -6.03
CA SER A 399 -6.70 15.44 -6.53
C SER A 399 -6.13 16.36 -5.46
N PHE A 400 -6.95 16.79 -4.49
CA PHE A 400 -6.55 17.62 -3.35
C PHE A 400 -6.90 16.97 -2.01
N LYS A 401 -7.16 15.67 -2.00
CA LYS A 401 -7.50 14.97 -0.75
C LYS A 401 -6.40 15.16 0.28
N GLY A 402 -6.79 15.57 1.50
CA GLY A 402 -5.85 15.78 2.61
C GLY A 402 -4.95 17.01 2.49
N CYS A 403 -5.22 17.95 1.56
CA CYS A 403 -4.56 19.25 1.53
C CYS A 403 -5.08 20.11 2.70
N SER A 404 -4.69 19.76 3.92
CA SER A 404 -5.29 20.29 5.14
C SER A 404 -5.09 21.79 5.36
N ASN A 405 -4.10 22.42 4.73
CA ASN A 405 -3.84 23.85 4.81
C ASN A 405 -4.39 24.65 3.62
N LEU A 406 -5.05 24.01 2.66
CA LEU A 406 -5.65 24.69 1.50
C LEU A 406 -6.80 25.59 1.97
N LYS A 407 -6.57 26.91 2.00
CA LYS A 407 -7.53 27.95 2.46
C LYS A 407 -8.46 28.39 1.35
N ALA A 408 -7.92 28.50 0.13
CA ALA A 408 -8.65 28.96 -1.04
C ALA A 408 -8.23 28.22 -2.31
N ILE A 409 -9.20 27.89 -3.14
CA ILE A 409 -8.98 27.39 -4.49
C ILE A 409 -9.92 28.09 -5.47
N THR A 410 -9.36 28.61 -6.56
CA THR A 410 -10.15 29.23 -7.63
C THR A 410 -10.37 28.23 -8.75
N LEU A 411 -11.64 27.89 -8.99
CA LEU A 411 -12.11 27.03 -10.06
C LEU A 411 -12.76 27.92 -11.16
N HIS A 412 -12.39 27.70 -12.41
CA HIS A 412 -13.00 28.43 -13.54
C HIS A 412 -14.19 27.65 -14.13
N ASP A 413 -15.06 28.34 -14.85
CA ASP A 413 -16.30 27.75 -15.38
C ASP A 413 -16.08 26.78 -16.58
N GLY A 414 -14.86 26.62 -17.07
CA GLY A 414 -14.48 25.62 -18.08
C GLY A 414 -14.27 24.20 -17.53
N ILE A 415 -14.27 24.02 -16.22
CA ILE A 415 -14.18 22.69 -15.60
C ILE A 415 -15.49 21.94 -15.84
N THR A 416 -15.38 20.72 -16.40
CA THR A 416 -16.52 19.87 -16.77
C THR A 416 -16.70 18.68 -15.83
N GLU A 417 -15.65 18.29 -15.07
CA GLU A 417 -15.71 17.16 -14.15
C GLU A 417 -14.88 17.39 -12.90
N ILE A 418 -15.44 17.00 -11.74
CA ILE A 418 -14.72 16.90 -10.46
C ILE A 418 -15.02 15.52 -9.86
N GLY A 419 -13.95 14.81 -9.50
CA GLY A 419 -13.98 13.41 -9.07
C GLY A 419 -14.39 13.20 -7.61
N ASP A 420 -14.53 11.92 -7.25
CA ASP A 420 -14.76 11.50 -5.87
C ASP A 420 -13.58 11.92 -4.97
N PHE A 421 -13.86 12.33 -3.73
CA PHE A 421 -12.85 12.72 -2.73
C PHE A 421 -11.95 13.89 -3.16
N ALA A 422 -12.34 14.69 -4.14
CA ALA A 422 -11.44 15.68 -4.74
C ALA A 422 -10.86 16.67 -3.71
N PHE A 423 -11.64 17.08 -2.70
CA PHE A 423 -11.24 17.97 -1.61
C PHE A 423 -11.46 17.36 -0.21
N ASP A 424 -11.60 16.03 -0.12
CA ASP A 424 -11.81 15.32 1.15
C ASP A 424 -10.67 15.63 2.14
N GLY A 425 -10.98 16.11 3.35
CA GLY A 425 -10.00 16.49 4.36
C GLY A 425 -9.27 17.81 4.10
N CYS A 426 -9.77 18.69 3.23
CA CYS A 426 -9.28 20.08 3.11
C CYS A 426 -9.78 20.92 4.27
N THR A 427 -9.26 20.65 5.48
CA THR A 427 -9.80 21.20 6.74
C THR A 427 -9.73 22.73 6.87
N ALA A 428 -8.81 23.38 6.16
CA ALA A 428 -8.66 24.84 6.17
C ALA A 428 -9.47 25.56 5.07
N LEU A 429 -10.11 24.84 4.14
CA LEU A 429 -10.86 25.44 3.02
C LEU A 429 -12.05 26.24 3.56
N GLN A 430 -12.09 27.55 3.25
CA GLN A 430 -13.07 28.47 3.81
C GLN A 430 -14.28 28.68 2.92
N SER A 431 -14.06 28.78 1.61
CA SER A 431 -15.11 29.03 0.63
C SER A 431 -14.80 28.33 -0.69
N ILE A 432 -15.85 28.04 -1.44
CA ILE A 432 -15.73 27.53 -2.81
C ILE A 432 -16.89 27.98 -3.69
N LYS A 433 -16.55 28.39 -4.91
CA LYS A 433 -17.50 28.58 -6.01
C LYS A 433 -17.43 27.35 -6.90
N TRP A 434 -18.54 26.60 -7.00
CA TRP A 434 -18.60 25.39 -7.83
C TRP A 434 -18.76 25.76 -9.32
N PRO A 435 -18.05 25.08 -10.26
CA PRO A 435 -18.08 25.40 -11.68
C PRO A 435 -19.47 25.18 -12.31
N ASN A 436 -19.85 26.04 -13.24
CA ASN A 436 -21.18 26.04 -13.83
C ASN A 436 -21.52 24.80 -14.68
N LEU A 437 -20.53 24.10 -15.21
CA LEU A 437 -20.73 22.91 -16.04
C LEU A 437 -20.77 21.60 -15.23
N VAL A 438 -20.46 21.62 -13.93
CA VAL A 438 -20.43 20.42 -13.09
C VAL A 438 -21.75 20.25 -12.35
N SER A 439 -22.63 19.39 -12.87
CA SER A 439 -23.99 19.18 -12.36
C SER A 439 -24.10 18.20 -11.15
N ILE A 440 -23.01 17.55 -10.77
CA ILE A 440 -22.99 16.55 -9.70
C ILE A 440 -21.83 16.83 -8.75
N ILE A 441 -22.09 16.88 -7.44
CA ILE A 441 -21.04 16.81 -6.43
C ILE A 441 -20.92 15.35 -6.00
N LYS A 442 -19.77 14.73 -6.33
CA LYS A 442 -19.51 13.30 -6.17
C LYS A 442 -19.28 12.91 -4.71
N ASN A 443 -18.99 11.60 -4.48
CA ASN A 443 -18.85 11.06 -3.13
C ASN A 443 -17.70 11.75 -2.39
N ARG A 444 -17.99 12.20 -1.15
CA ARG A 444 -17.02 12.77 -0.22
C ARG A 444 -16.19 13.93 -0.78
N THR A 445 -16.72 14.65 -1.78
CA THR A 445 -15.97 15.73 -2.43
C THR A 445 -15.45 16.76 -1.42
N PHE A 446 -16.29 17.18 -0.44
CA PHE A 446 -15.94 18.13 0.63
C PHE A 446 -16.05 17.49 2.03
N ASN A 447 -15.98 16.18 2.12
CA ASN A 447 -16.03 15.52 3.43
C ASN A 447 -14.87 16.01 4.31
N GLU A 448 -15.12 16.26 5.59
CA GLU A 448 -14.13 16.79 6.54
C GLU A 448 -13.55 18.18 6.19
N CYS A 449 -14.22 18.97 5.35
CA CYS A 449 -13.87 20.38 5.13
C CYS A 449 -14.39 21.22 6.30
N THR A 450 -13.79 21.08 7.48
CA THR A 450 -14.33 21.60 8.75
C THR A 450 -14.41 23.12 8.83
N SER A 451 -13.58 23.86 8.07
CA SER A 451 -13.59 25.33 8.00
C SER A 451 -14.49 25.89 6.89
N LEU A 452 -15.06 25.01 6.03
CA LEU A 452 -15.88 25.43 4.89
C LEU A 452 -17.17 26.11 5.40
N SER A 453 -17.27 27.42 5.21
CA SER A 453 -18.39 28.22 5.69
C SER A 453 -19.28 28.76 4.57
N GLU A 454 -18.76 28.86 3.35
CA GLU A 454 -19.46 29.40 2.19
C GLU A 454 -19.30 28.51 0.96
N VAL A 455 -20.42 28.13 0.35
CA VAL A 455 -20.46 27.36 -0.90
C VAL A 455 -21.44 28.01 -1.86
N THR A 456 -20.95 28.39 -3.03
CA THR A 456 -21.80 28.87 -4.12
C THR A 456 -22.02 27.74 -5.12
N LEU A 457 -23.27 27.25 -5.21
CA LEU A 457 -23.66 26.18 -6.13
C LEU A 457 -24.21 26.78 -7.44
N PRO A 458 -23.96 26.16 -8.60
CA PRO A 458 -24.49 26.59 -9.88
C PRO A 458 -25.96 26.18 -10.07
N ASP A 459 -26.66 26.90 -10.93
CA ASP A 459 -28.05 26.56 -11.31
C ASP A 459 -28.18 25.15 -11.94
N ALA A 460 -27.12 24.69 -12.61
CA ALA A 460 -27.08 23.38 -13.25
C ALA A 460 -26.88 22.19 -12.29
N LEU A 461 -26.70 22.42 -10.99
CA LEU A 461 -26.51 21.31 -10.05
C LEU A 461 -27.81 20.50 -9.88
N THR A 462 -27.70 19.19 -10.14
CA THR A 462 -28.82 18.25 -10.03
C THR A 462 -28.70 17.26 -8.88
N ARG A 463 -27.46 16.96 -8.42
CA ARG A 463 -27.25 15.88 -7.47
C ARG A 463 -26.08 16.08 -6.50
N LEU A 464 -26.30 15.62 -5.24
CA LEU A 464 -25.25 15.42 -4.24
C LEU A 464 -25.12 13.92 -3.91
N CYS A 465 -23.90 13.40 -3.95
CA CYS A 465 -23.62 11.99 -3.63
C CYS A 465 -23.26 11.79 -2.15
N VAL A 466 -22.89 10.55 -1.78
CA VAL A 466 -22.58 10.12 -0.41
C VAL A 466 -21.59 11.06 0.26
N SER A 467 -21.92 11.58 1.45
CA SER A 467 -21.08 12.45 2.27
C SER A 467 -20.44 13.63 1.49
N ALA A 468 -21.14 14.15 0.47
CA ALA A 468 -20.62 15.23 -0.39
C ALA A 468 -20.13 16.44 0.43
N PHE A 469 -20.79 16.77 1.54
CA PHE A 469 -20.43 17.77 2.55
C PHE A 469 -20.35 17.18 3.95
N GLY A 470 -20.06 15.88 4.10
CA GLY A 470 -19.95 15.25 5.41
C GLY A 470 -18.96 15.98 6.31
N GLU A 471 -19.31 16.21 7.58
CA GLU A 471 -18.44 16.83 8.60
C GLU A 471 -17.97 18.26 8.25
N CYS A 472 -18.68 19.00 7.40
CA CYS A 472 -18.46 20.44 7.18
C CYS A 472 -19.03 21.24 8.37
N GLU A 473 -18.33 21.18 9.51
CA GLU A 473 -18.84 21.72 10.79
C GLU A 473 -19.06 23.26 10.80
N SER A 474 -18.41 23.99 9.89
CA SER A 474 -18.56 25.46 9.78
C SER A 474 -19.65 25.87 8.79
N LEU A 475 -20.13 24.98 7.92
CA LEU A 475 -21.16 25.28 6.95
C LEU A 475 -22.51 25.45 7.66
N ARG A 476 -23.15 26.63 7.49
CA ARG A 476 -24.42 26.96 8.13
C ARG A 476 -25.56 27.17 7.14
N HIS A 477 -25.22 27.43 5.91
CA HIS A 477 -26.19 27.76 4.87
C HIS A 477 -25.79 27.16 3.55
N ILE A 478 -26.78 26.63 2.82
CA ILE A 478 -26.63 26.14 1.44
C ILE A 478 -27.90 26.43 0.63
N ALA A 479 -27.74 26.91 -0.60
CA ALA A 479 -28.85 27.15 -1.52
C ALA A 479 -28.94 26.02 -2.56
N LEU A 480 -30.06 25.33 -2.62
CA LEU A 480 -30.33 24.28 -3.62
C LEU A 480 -31.07 24.89 -4.82
N PRO A 481 -30.55 24.70 -6.06
CA PRO A 481 -31.11 25.32 -7.23
C PRO A 481 -32.45 24.71 -7.68
N LYS A 482 -33.07 25.34 -8.70
CA LYS A 482 -34.37 24.95 -9.24
C LYS A 482 -34.40 23.49 -9.72
N ASP A 483 -33.37 23.07 -10.44
CA ASP A 483 -33.31 21.78 -11.13
C ASP A 483 -32.63 20.69 -10.28
N PHE A 484 -32.42 20.96 -8.98
CA PHE A 484 -31.88 19.97 -8.04
C PHE A 484 -32.87 18.83 -7.81
N GLU A 485 -32.49 17.60 -8.16
CA GLU A 485 -33.37 16.42 -8.26
C GLU A 485 -33.17 15.40 -7.14
N SER A 486 -31.93 15.22 -6.66
CA SER A 486 -31.62 14.13 -5.73
C SER A 486 -30.39 14.37 -4.90
N PHE A 487 -30.34 13.74 -3.72
CA PHE A 487 -29.13 13.64 -2.92
C PHE A 487 -29.11 12.32 -2.13
N ASP A 488 -27.92 11.86 -1.80
CA ASP A 488 -27.75 10.79 -0.82
C ASP A 488 -28.05 11.33 0.57
N THR A 489 -28.78 10.56 1.38
CA THR A 489 -29.22 11.01 2.71
C THR A 489 -28.08 11.28 3.70
N SER A 490 -26.87 10.81 3.41
CA SER A 490 -25.64 11.12 4.16
C SER A 490 -24.88 12.34 3.64
N ALA A 491 -25.38 13.00 2.57
CA ALA A 491 -24.66 14.11 1.92
C ALA A 491 -24.26 15.24 2.89
N PHE A 492 -25.08 15.48 3.93
CA PHE A 492 -24.88 16.51 4.96
C PHE A 492 -24.59 15.92 6.35
N TYR A 493 -24.02 14.72 6.41
CA TYR A 493 -23.68 14.07 7.68
C TYR A 493 -22.90 15.01 8.61
N CYS A 494 -23.32 15.14 9.85
CA CYS A 494 -22.72 16.05 10.87
C CYS A 494 -22.75 17.55 10.54
N CYS A 495 -23.53 18.01 9.56
CA CYS A 495 -23.68 19.45 9.25
C CYS A 495 -24.98 20.01 9.83
N ASP A 496 -24.92 21.19 10.46
CA ASP A 496 -26.08 21.89 11.03
C ASP A 496 -26.50 23.05 10.11
N LEU A 497 -27.32 22.75 9.09
CA LEU A 497 -27.60 23.63 7.96
C LEU A 497 -28.98 24.28 8.02
N GLN A 498 -29.05 25.54 7.57
CA GLN A 498 -30.21 26.14 6.96
C GLN A 498 -30.13 25.91 5.45
N ILE A 499 -31.18 25.33 4.85
CA ILE A 499 -31.21 25.02 3.42
C ILE A 499 -32.22 25.91 2.72
N ASP A 500 -31.77 26.72 1.79
CA ASP A 500 -32.67 27.51 0.93
C ASP A 500 -32.95 26.73 -0.34
N VAL A 501 -34.18 26.21 -0.46
CA VAL A 501 -34.63 25.51 -1.66
C VAL A 501 -35.28 26.51 -2.62
N HIS A 502 -34.83 26.53 -3.90
CA HIS A 502 -35.42 27.42 -4.91
C HIS A 502 -36.94 27.26 -4.96
N PRO A 503 -37.74 28.35 -5.00
CA PRO A 503 -39.22 28.26 -4.96
C PRO A 503 -39.83 27.35 -6.02
N ASP A 504 -39.24 27.34 -7.22
CA ASP A 504 -39.70 26.52 -8.35
C ASP A 504 -39.11 25.09 -8.36
N ASN A 505 -38.36 24.68 -7.35
CA ASN A 505 -37.89 23.29 -7.25
C ASN A 505 -39.08 22.36 -7.17
N GLN A 506 -39.09 21.29 -7.96
CA GLN A 506 -40.21 20.36 -8.06
C GLN A 506 -40.16 19.19 -7.09
N TYR A 507 -39.02 18.97 -6.45
CA TYR A 507 -38.73 17.75 -5.66
C TYR A 507 -38.73 18.00 -4.17
N PHE A 508 -38.19 19.13 -3.72
CA PHE A 508 -37.91 19.40 -2.29
C PHE A 508 -38.52 20.70 -1.78
N CYS A 509 -38.74 20.77 -0.49
CA CYS A 509 -38.98 21.99 0.28
C CYS A 509 -38.26 21.91 1.63
N PHE A 510 -37.90 23.08 2.18
CA PHE A 510 -37.31 23.18 3.52
C PHE A 510 -38.27 23.93 4.44
N GLU A 511 -38.63 23.30 5.56
CA GLU A 511 -39.60 23.84 6.51
C GLU A 511 -39.22 23.43 7.94
N ASN A 512 -39.28 24.34 8.88
CA ASN A 512 -39.06 24.08 10.31
C ASN A 512 -37.74 23.31 10.60
N GLY A 513 -36.66 23.58 9.86
CA GLY A 513 -35.38 22.89 10.02
C GLY A 513 -35.30 21.50 9.36
N CYS A 514 -36.29 21.14 8.57
CA CYS A 514 -36.41 19.83 7.89
C CYS A 514 -36.40 19.99 6.36
N LEU A 515 -35.56 19.22 5.68
CA LEU A 515 -35.63 19.05 4.22
C LEU A 515 -36.59 17.87 3.92
N LEU A 516 -37.63 18.14 3.17
CA LEU A 516 -38.73 17.24 2.91
C LEU A 516 -38.91 17.05 1.39
N ASP A 517 -39.51 15.94 0.97
CA ASP A 517 -40.10 15.86 -0.36
C ASP A 517 -41.24 16.87 -0.51
N LYS A 518 -41.60 17.19 -1.77
CA LYS A 518 -42.67 18.20 -2.05
C LYS A 518 -44.02 17.82 -1.48
N ALA A 519 -44.29 16.50 -1.33
CA ALA A 519 -45.52 15.99 -0.70
C ALA A 519 -45.48 16.04 0.84
N LYS A 520 -44.31 16.40 1.43
CA LYS A 520 -44.06 16.45 2.88
C LYS A 520 -44.24 15.12 3.61
N GLY A 521 -44.15 14.01 2.91
CA GLY A 521 -44.26 12.67 3.47
C GLY A 521 -42.91 12.06 3.90
N ILE A 522 -41.82 12.51 3.30
CA ILE A 522 -40.48 11.95 3.52
C ILE A 522 -39.54 13.04 4.04
N LEU A 523 -38.88 12.77 5.18
CA LEU A 523 -37.89 13.64 5.77
C LEU A 523 -36.49 13.10 5.44
N TYR A 524 -35.73 13.87 4.70
CA TYR A 524 -34.37 13.52 4.25
C TYR A 524 -33.26 14.04 5.12
N TYR A 525 -33.45 15.23 5.70
CA TYR A 525 -32.45 15.88 6.55
C TYR A 525 -33.16 16.76 7.59
N GLY A 526 -32.61 16.81 8.81
CA GLY A 526 -33.06 17.70 9.88
C GLY A 526 -31.88 18.30 10.64
N ASN A 527 -31.93 19.61 10.93
CA ASN A 527 -30.93 20.32 11.70
C ASN A 527 -31.17 20.25 13.22
N ASN A 528 -30.29 20.89 14.02
CA ASN A 528 -30.41 20.91 15.49
C ASN A 528 -31.68 21.62 16.02
N HIS A 529 -32.41 22.35 15.19
CA HIS A 529 -33.63 23.09 15.54
C HIS A 529 -34.89 22.53 14.89
N ALA A 530 -34.79 21.35 14.29
CA ALA A 530 -35.84 20.75 13.51
C ALA A 530 -37.09 20.47 14.34
N LEU A 531 -38.25 20.84 13.78
CA LEU A 531 -39.56 20.46 14.24
C LEU A 531 -40.22 19.63 13.14
N ILE A 532 -40.31 18.32 13.33
CA ILE A 532 -40.84 17.39 12.32
C ILE A 532 -42.32 17.68 12.07
N PRO A 533 -42.75 18.05 10.85
CA PRO A 533 -44.14 18.37 10.55
C PRO A 533 -45.06 17.15 10.64
N GLU A 534 -46.33 17.38 10.99
CA GLU A 534 -47.36 16.37 10.83
C GLU A 534 -47.53 15.99 9.34
N GLY A 535 -47.79 14.72 9.07
CA GLY A 535 -47.84 14.18 7.69
C GLY A 535 -46.57 13.47 7.24
N VAL A 536 -45.45 13.71 7.90
CA VAL A 536 -44.21 12.91 7.64
C VAL A 536 -44.46 11.48 8.09
N HIS A 537 -44.26 10.52 7.16
CA HIS A 537 -44.41 9.09 7.44
C HIS A 537 -43.07 8.33 7.45
N THR A 538 -41.98 8.91 6.86
CA THR A 538 -40.65 8.30 6.81
C THR A 538 -39.59 9.29 7.19
N ILE A 539 -38.72 8.93 8.15
CA ILE A 539 -37.47 9.58 8.46
C ILE A 539 -36.36 8.75 7.82
N CYS A 540 -35.69 9.33 6.83
CA CYS A 540 -34.66 8.63 6.04
C CYS A 540 -33.41 8.27 6.82
N GLN A 541 -32.59 7.41 6.22
CA GLN A 541 -31.27 7.03 6.72
C GLN A 541 -30.44 8.30 6.98
N SER A 542 -29.77 8.35 8.13
CA SER A 542 -28.85 9.42 8.54
C SER A 542 -29.47 10.83 8.61
N ALA A 543 -30.79 10.98 8.57
CA ALA A 543 -31.48 12.28 8.45
C ALA A 543 -31.07 13.30 9.52
N PHE A 544 -30.79 12.88 10.76
CA PHE A 544 -30.32 13.71 11.88
C PHE A 544 -28.92 13.29 12.37
N SER A 545 -28.22 12.48 11.60
CA SER A 545 -26.97 11.88 12.08
C SER A 545 -25.93 12.96 12.41
N GLY A 546 -25.33 12.86 13.60
CA GLY A 546 -24.33 13.81 14.09
C GLY A 546 -24.89 15.19 14.54
N MET A 547 -26.20 15.33 14.76
CA MET A 547 -26.79 16.56 15.31
C MET A 547 -26.46 16.69 16.80
N LYS A 548 -25.21 17.09 17.11
CA LYS A 548 -24.61 17.09 18.46
C LYS A 548 -25.31 18.04 19.45
N LYS A 549 -26.08 19.03 18.97
CA LYS A 549 -26.80 20.01 19.80
C LYS A 549 -28.29 19.72 19.93
N LEU A 550 -28.83 18.75 19.22
CA LEU A 550 -30.22 18.34 19.32
C LEU A 550 -30.47 17.67 20.68
N LYS A 551 -31.24 18.32 21.56
CA LYS A 551 -31.50 17.85 22.93
C LYS A 551 -32.82 17.10 23.05
N LYS A 552 -33.79 17.47 22.24
CA LYS A 552 -35.16 16.96 22.28
C LYS A 552 -35.74 16.89 20.87
N ILE A 553 -36.45 15.82 20.56
CA ILE A 553 -37.20 15.69 19.32
C ILE A 553 -38.59 15.05 19.58
N VAL A 554 -39.60 15.60 18.95
CA VAL A 554 -40.94 15.02 18.93
C VAL A 554 -41.18 14.39 17.57
N ILE A 555 -41.36 13.09 17.53
CA ILE A 555 -41.67 12.35 16.31
C ILE A 555 -43.19 12.25 16.20
N PRO A 556 -43.82 12.84 15.14
CA PRO A 556 -45.27 12.88 14.98
C PRO A 556 -45.93 11.49 14.89
N GLN A 557 -47.22 11.41 15.19
CA GLN A 557 -48.00 10.16 15.11
C GLN A 557 -48.13 9.61 13.67
N SER A 558 -47.89 10.46 12.68
CA SER A 558 -47.90 10.09 11.27
C SER A 558 -46.68 9.23 10.85
N VAL A 559 -45.57 9.28 11.61
CA VAL A 559 -44.33 8.57 11.26
C VAL A 559 -44.50 7.06 11.47
N LYS A 560 -44.18 6.30 10.41
CA LYS A 560 -44.24 4.85 10.36
C LYS A 560 -42.84 4.21 10.31
N VAL A 561 -41.88 4.91 9.69
CA VAL A 561 -40.53 4.38 9.44
C VAL A 561 -39.48 5.38 9.94
N ILE A 562 -38.57 4.89 10.78
CA ILE A 562 -37.29 5.52 11.10
C ILE A 562 -36.22 4.61 10.52
N ASP A 563 -35.47 5.10 9.56
CA ASP A 563 -34.49 4.27 8.86
C ASP A 563 -33.14 4.21 9.59
N ARG A 564 -32.18 3.44 9.05
CA ARG A 564 -30.88 3.18 9.69
C ARG A 564 -30.12 4.48 9.98
N PHE A 565 -29.42 4.55 11.11
CA PHE A 565 -28.59 5.70 11.51
C PHE A 565 -29.34 7.05 11.60
N ALA A 566 -30.65 7.09 11.55
CA ALA A 566 -31.44 8.33 11.43
C ALA A 566 -31.05 9.39 12.46
N PHE A 567 -30.80 9.05 13.72
CA PHE A 567 -30.35 9.92 14.82
C PHE A 567 -28.97 9.50 15.38
N SER A 568 -28.20 8.70 14.65
CA SER A 568 -26.90 8.23 15.13
C SER A 568 -25.96 9.41 15.46
N GLY A 569 -25.27 9.34 16.60
CA GLY A 569 -24.32 10.38 17.01
C GLY A 569 -24.96 11.69 17.52
N CYS A 570 -26.28 11.74 17.78
CA CYS A 570 -26.92 12.86 18.46
C CYS A 570 -26.57 12.84 19.94
N SER A 571 -25.34 13.22 20.29
CA SER A 571 -24.76 13.06 21.62
C SER A 571 -25.43 13.86 22.75
N SER A 572 -26.29 14.82 22.42
CA SER A 572 -27.08 15.58 23.39
C SER A 572 -28.57 15.18 23.44
N LEU A 573 -29.01 14.21 22.63
CA LEU A 573 -30.42 13.84 22.53
C LEU A 573 -30.86 12.99 23.73
N VAL A 574 -31.49 13.66 24.70
CA VAL A 574 -31.98 13.04 25.95
C VAL A 574 -33.47 12.77 25.96
N GLU A 575 -34.28 13.53 25.20
CA GLU A 575 -35.71 13.40 25.16
C GLU A 575 -36.20 13.09 23.75
N VAL A 576 -36.82 11.93 23.56
CA VAL A 576 -37.47 11.53 22.30
C VAL A 576 -38.89 11.11 22.55
N SER A 577 -39.86 11.80 21.94
CA SER A 577 -41.24 11.37 21.90
C SER A 577 -41.46 10.50 20.66
N ILE A 578 -41.71 9.22 20.85
CA ILE A 578 -41.87 8.24 19.77
C ILE A 578 -43.35 7.82 19.65
N PRO A 579 -43.94 7.84 18.43
CA PRO A 579 -45.32 7.47 18.20
C PRO A 579 -45.58 5.97 18.45
N ASP A 580 -46.80 5.63 18.91
CA ASP A 580 -47.14 4.22 19.17
C ASP A 580 -47.36 3.40 17.88
N GLY A 581 -47.59 4.08 16.76
CA GLY A 581 -47.89 3.46 15.45
C GLY A 581 -46.66 3.19 14.58
N LEU A 582 -45.44 3.17 15.15
CA LEU A 582 -44.20 2.96 14.39
C LEU A 582 -44.11 1.49 13.89
N GLU A 583 -43.86 1.33 12.59
CA GLU A 583 -43.80 0.03 11.92
C GLU A 583 -42.37 -0.49 11.79
N LYS A 584 -41.38 0.44 11.65
CA LYS A 584 -39.95 0.09 11.47
C LYS A 584 -39.06 1.07 12.20
N VAL A 585 -38.09 0.50 12.95
CA VAL A 585 -36.91 1.23 13.48
C VAL A 585 -35.66 0.57 12.92
N GLY A 586 -34.92 1.31 12.14
CA GLY A 586 -33.72 0.82 11.47
C GLY A 586 -32.56 0.59 12.44
N SER A 587 -31.65 -0.28 12.08
CA SER A 587 -30.44 -0.58 12.87
C SER A 587 -29.63 0.70 13.13
N TRP A 588 -29.11 0.84 14.34
CA TRP A 588 -28.24 1.97 14.74
C TRP A 588 -28.91 3.34 14.67
N SER A 589 -30.25 3.42 14.55
CA SER A 589 -30.96 4.69 14.37
C SER A 589 -30.78 5.67 15.52
N PHE A 590 -30.52 5.23 16.75
CA PHE A 590 -30.23 6.06 17.93
C PHE A 590 -28.84 5.76 18.55
N SER A 591 -27.96 5.14 17.80
CA SER A 591 -26.63 4.78 18.30
C SER A 591 -25.84 6.03 18.73
N GLY A 592 -25.25 5.98 19.93
CA GLY A 592 -24.51 7.10 20.51
C GLY A 592 -25.39 8.23 21.05
N CYS A 593 -26.72 8.02 21.16
CA CYS A 593 -27.64 8.96 21.84
C CYS A 593 -27.80 8.58 23.30
N PRO A 594 -27.84 9.55 24.23
CA PRO A 594 -28.18 9.27 25.64
C PRO A 594 -29.52 8.54 25.84
N CYS A 595 -30.51 8.80 24.97
CA CYS A 595 -31.84 8.15 24.99
C CYS A 595 -31.86 6.72 24.40
N GLU A 596 -30.77 6.23 23.82
CA GLU A 596 -30.74 4.94 23.10
C GLU A 596 -31.32 3.77 23.91
N LYS A 597 -30.93 3.64 25.18
CA LYS A 597 -31.43 2.55 26.06
C LYS A 597 -32.94 2.59 26.32
N GLU A 598 -33.54 3.79 26.37
CA GLU A 598 -34.99 3.95 26.58
C GLU A 598 -35.76 3.59 25.30
N VAL A 599 -35.23 4.02 24.15
CA VAL A 599 -35.80 3.68 22.83
C VAL A 599 -35.75 2.16 22.60
N LEU A 600 -34.59 1.53 22.88
CA LEU A 600 -34.37 0.08 22.73
C LEU A 600 -35.29 -0.76 23.60
N LYS A 601 -35.70 -0.31 24.79
CA LYS A 601 -36.66 -1.01 25.64
C LYS A 601 -38.06 -1.06 25.04
N LYS A 602 -38.45 -0.06 24.24
CA LYS A 602 -39.78 0.05 23.62
C LYS A 602 -39.84 -0.66 22.26
N TYR A 603 -38.76 -0.73 21.54
CA TYR A 603 -38.68 -1.29 20.18
C TYR A 603 -37.49 -2.25 20.08
N GLU A 604 -37.74 -3.57 20.03
CA GLU A 604 -36.70 -4.54 19.70
C GLU A 604 -36.18 -4.27 18.27
N TYR A 605 -34.87 -4.02 18.12
CA TYR A 605 -34.25 -3.99 16.79
C TYR A 605 -34.42 -5.37 16.15
N LYS A 606 -35.19 -5.44 15.08
CA LYS A 606 -35.10 -6.58 14.17
C LYS A 606 -33.85 -6.38 13.34
N TYR A 607 -32.78 -7.10 13.74
CA TYR A 607 -31.51 -7.17 13.00
C TYR A 607 -31.71 -7.79 11.62
#